data_4e0ed3302d8459b0a13d61379cc63dc4
#
_entry.id   4e0ed3302d8459b0a13d61379cc63dc4
#
_cell.length_a   1.000
_cell.length_b   1.000
_cell.length_c   1.000
_cell.angle_alpha   90.00
_cell.angle_beta   90.00
_cell.angle_gamma   90.00
#
_symmetry.space_group_name_H-M   'P 1'
#
loop_
_entity.id
_entity.type
_entity.pdbx_description
1 polymer ?
#
loop_
_entity_poly.entity_id
_entity_poly.type
_entity_poly.pdbx_seq_one_letter_code
_entity_poly.pdbx_strand_id
1 'polypeptide(L)'
;ELIKILGSESSELNTNGISPTTFLFAGLQGSGKTTTVAKIGSHLKNKYNKNVMLVSLDVNRPAAFDQLKILSEKINVLILPKVEDQLPIDIVKRSFEAAKIQEVDCILYDTAGRTNIDEQLMNELSSLEKEINPLETLLVLDSLTGQEAVNVAADFSEKIKLTGSILTRIDGDSRGGAALSMKFTTGCPIKFMGTGELIDDLEIFYPERIANRILGMGDIVTLVEKASETIEEENATKMAEKMQKGEFDLEDLLSQIQQMKKMGGLSSIMKFVPGLKNLEGKISESSQSEDLIKKQEAIIFSMTKYERQ
;
A
#
# COMPACT_ATOMS: atom_id res chain seq x y z
N GLU A 1 -17.85 -3.87 19.18
CA GLU A 1 -18.63 -2.79 18.54
C GLU A 1 -17.82 -2.09 17.45
N LEU A 2 -16.57 -1.61 17.69
CA LEU A 2 -15.73 -0.96 16.68
C LEU A 2 -15.53 -1.82 15.45
N ILE A 3 -15.23 -3.12 15.60
CA ILE A 3 -15.06 -4.06 14.49
C ILE A 3 -16.32 -4.16 13.65
N LYS A 4 -17.52 -4.15 14.26
CA LYS A 4 -18.79 -4.18 13.52
C LYS A 4 -19.00 -2.91 12.67
N ILE A 5 -18.57 -1.76 13.16
CA ILE A 5 -18.67 -0.48 12.44
C ILE A 5 -17.66 -0.46 11.28
N LEU A 6 -16.43 -0.90 11.50
CA LEU A 6 -15.38 -0.94 10.48
C LEU A 6 -15.63 -1.99 9.39
N GLY A 7 -16.45 -2.99 9.68
CA GLY A 7 -16.71 -4.16 8.85
C GLY A 7 -16.23 -5.43 9.56
N SER A 8 -17.04 -6.49 9.53
CA SER A 8 -16.69 -7.73 10.25
C SER A 8 -15.52 -8.48 9.64
N GLU A 9 -15.25 -8.27 8.35
CA GLU A 9 -14.22 -8.97 7.59
C GLU A 9 -13.46 -8.00 6.68
N SER A 10 -12.25 -8.39 6.28
CA SER A 10 -11.51 -7.67 5.25
C SER A 10 -12.21 -7.79 3.89
N SER A 11 -12.21 -6.72 3.12
CA SER A 11 -12.76 -6.71 1.77
C SER A 11 -11.61 -6.66 0.77
N GLU A 12 -11.32 -7.79 0.14
CA GLU A 12 -10.29 -7.85 -0.91
C GLU A 12 -10.77 -7.22 -2.23
N LEU A 13 -9.83 -6.98 -3.16
CA LEU A 13 -10.16 -6.58 -4.51
C LEU A 13 -10.91 -7.72 -5.22
N ASN A 14 -12.01 -7.36 -5.88
CA ASN A 14 -12.64 -8.29 -6.80
C ASN A 14 -11.80 -8.36 -8.10
N THR A 15 -11.17 -9.49 -8.34
CA THR A 15 -10.40 -9.76 -9.56
C THR A 15 -11.11 -10.75 -10.49
N ASN A 16 -12.32 -11.19 -10.11
CA ASN A 16 -13.09 -12.19 -10.83
C ASN A 16 -14.01 -11.51 -11.88
N GLY A 17 -13.44 -11.14 -13.01
CA GLY A 17 -14.15 -10.51 -14.13
C GLY A 17 -13.69 -11.07 -15.47
N ILE A 18 -14.39 -10.64 -16.54
CA ILE A 18 -13.96 -10.94 -17.91
C ILE A 18 -12.76 -10.07 -18.24
N SER A 19 -11.66 -10.67 -18.68
CA SER A 19 -10.45 -9.96 -19.07
C SER A 19 -10.68 -9.11 -20.33
N PRO A 20 -10.16 -7.84 -20.37
CA PRO A 20 -9.46 -7.18 -19.29
C PRO A 20 -10.41 -6.65 -18.20
N THR A 21 -10.14 -6.96 -16.94
CA THR A 21 -10.85 -6.35 -15.82
C THR A 21 -10.39 -4.90 -15.61
N THR A 22 -11.28 -4.02 -15.22
CA THR A 22 -11.03 -2.58 -15.16
C THR A 22 -11.22 -2.06 -13.74
N PHE A 23 -10.30 -1.18 -13.32
CA PHE A 23 -10.28 -0.55 -12.01
C PHE A 23 -10.19 0.97 -12.20
N LEU A 24 -11.16 1.71 -11.64
CA LEU A 24 -11.20 3.16 -11.71
C LEU A 24 -10.80 3.75 -10.35
N PHE A 25 -9.82 4.66 -10.35
CA PHE A 25 -9.38 5.34 -9.13
C PHE A 25 -9.81 6.79 -9.14
N ALA A 26 -10.63 7.16 -8.17
CA ALA A 26 -11.17 8.51 -7.99
C ALA A 26 -10.62 9.14 -6.69
N GLY A 27 -10.71 10.46 -6.57
CA GLY A 27 -10.31 11.21 -5.37
C GLY A 27 -9.77 12.60 -5.68
N LEU A 28 -9.53 13.42 -4.68
CA LEU A 28 -9.03 14.78 -4.81
C LEU A 28 -7.55 14.83 -5.20
N GLN A 29 -7.10 16.00 -5.63
CA GLN A 29 -5.69 16.27 -5.88
C GLN A 29 -4.89 16.09 -4.58
N GLY A 30 -3.75 15.42 -4.66
CA GLY A 30 -2.88 15.20 -3.51
C GLY A 30 -3.29 14.04 -2.60
N SER A 31 -4.43 13.37 -2.86
CA SER A 31 -4.86 12.19 -2.08
C SER A 31 -3.99 10.93 -2.28
N GLY A 32 -3.02 10.96 -3.19
CA GLY A 32 -2.13 9.83 -3.44
C GLY A 32 -2.63 8.85 -4.50
N LYS A 33 -3.59 9.22 -5.38
CA LYS A 33 -4.15 8.35 -6.43
C LYS A 33 -3.08 7.69 -7.30
N THR A 34 -2.26 8.49 -7.98
CA THR A 34 -1.25 8.00 -8.91
C THR A 34 -0.30 6.98 -8.27
N THR A 35 0.15 7.24 -7.05
CA THR A 35 0.99 6.31 -6.27
C THR A 35 0.21 5.05 -5.90
N THR A 36 -1.05 5.20 -5.50
CA THR A 36 -1.94 4.08 -5.13
C THR A 36 -2.22 3.19 -6.34
N VAL A 37 -2.47 3.77 -7.53
CA VAL A 37 -2.63 3.01 -8.78
C VAL A 37 -1.41 2.11 -9.04
N ALA A 38 -0.20 2.65 -8.89
CA ALA A 38 1.03 1.87 -9.05
C ALA A 38 1.17 0.78 -7.97
N LYS A 39 0.86 1.08 -6.70
CA LYS A 39 0.88 0.08 -5.61
C LYS A 39 -0.09 -1.07 -5.86
N ILE A 40 -1.32 -0.77 -6.26
CA ILE A 40 -2.32 -1.79 -6.63
C ILE A 40 -1.87 -2.56 -7.88
N GLY A 41 -1.26 -1.89 -8.87
CA GLY A 41 -0.67 -2.54 -10.03
C GLY A 41 0.40 -3.56 -9.66
N SER A 42 1.32 -3.18 -8.75
CA SER A 42 2.34 -4.08 -8.18
C SER A 42 1.69 -5.25 -7.43
N HIS A 43 0.67 -4.97 -6.61
CA HIS A 43 -0.05 -5.99 -5.86
C HIS A 43 -0.73 -7.02 -6.77
N LEU A 44 -1.44 -6.57 -7.81
CA LEU A 44 -2.09 -7.45 -8.78
C LEU A 44 -1.09 -8.32 -9.54
N LYS A 45 0.04 -7.74 -9.94
CA LYS A 45 1.11 -8.48 -10.63
C LYS A 45 1.75 -9.51 -9.71
N ASN A 46 2.17 -9.12 -8.51
CA ASN A 46 2.98 -9.99 -7.64
C ASN A 46 2.14 -11.04 -6.91
N LYS A 47 0.94 -10.69 -6.41
CA LYS A 47 0.07 -11.62 -5.67
C LYS A 47 -0.78 -12.48 -6.57
N TYR A 48 -1.31 -11.91 -7.67
CA TYR A 48 -2.26 -12.60 -8.55
C TYR A 48 -1.66 -12.97 -9.90
N ASN A 49 -0.38 -12.66 -10.15
CA ASN A 49 0.33 -12.93 -11.41
C ASN A 49 -0.42 -12.39 -12.65
N LYS A 50 -1.01 -11.18 -12.53
CA LYS A 50 -1.77 -10.53 -13.59
C LYS A 50 -0.88 -9.67 -14.47
N ASN A 51 -1.16 -9.67 -15.77
CA ASN A 51 -0.60 -8.71 -16.71
C ASN A 51 -1.38 -7.38 -16.59
N VAL A 52 -0.72 -6.34 -16.08
CA VAL A 52 -1.35 -5.07 -15.69
C VAL A 52 -0.94 -3.96 -16.61
N MET A 53 -1.90 -3.13 -17.02
CA MET A 53 -1.66 -1.88 -17.74
C MET A 53 -2.18 -0.69 -16.94
N LEU A 54 -1.32 0.32 -16.74
CA LEU A 54 -1.68 1.60 -16.14
C LEU A 54 -2.10 2.59 -17.23
N VAL A 55 -3.14 3.36 -16.96
CA VAL A 55 -3.70 4.35 -17.89
C VAL A 55 -3.92 5.67 -17.16
N SER A 56 -3.26 6.74 -17.60
CA SER A 56 -3.52 8.08 -17.08
C SER A 56 -4.66 8.72 -17.86
N LEU A 57 -5.68 9.16 -17.15
CA LEU A 57 -6.79 9.97 -17.67
C LEU A 57 -6.66 11.45 -17.28
N ASP A 58 -5.57 11.82 -16.56
CA ASP A 58 -5.29 13.21 -16.19
C ASP A 58 -4.59 13.94 -17.35
N VAL A 59 -5.40 14.38 -18.31
CA VAL A 59 -4.92 15.07 -19.51
C VAL A 59 -4.47 16.51 -19.24
N ASN A 60 -4.94 17.09 -18.12
CA ASN A 60 -4.68 18.49 -17.77
C ASN A 60 -3.33 18.69 -17.06
N ARG A 61 -2.71 17.60 -16.58
CA ARG A 61 -1.43 17.65 -15.85
C ARG A 61 -0.38 16.74 -16.49
N PRO A 62 0.44 17.25 -17.42
CA PRO A 62 1.48 16.44 -18.07
C PRO A 62 2.39 15.70 -17.08
N ALA A 63 2.74 16.34 -15.97
CA ALA A 63 3.57 15.73 -14.92
C ALA A 63 2.92 14.51 -14.25
N ALA A 64 1.59 14.37 -14.25
CA ALA A 64 0.91 13.20 -13.72
C ALA A 64 1.20 11.94 -14.56
N PHE A 65 1.19 12.08 -15.88
CA PHE A 65 1.56 10.99 -16.77
C PHE A 65 3.03 10.58 -16.58
N ASP A 66 3.96 11.54 -16.49
CA ASP A 66 5.38 11.25 -16.31
C ASP A 66 5.63 10.56 -14.96
N GLN A 67 4.93 10.98 -13.91
CA GLN A 67 4.97 10.32 -12.61
C GLN A 67 4.49 8.88 -12.70
N LEU A 68 3.33 8.63 -13.33
CA LEU A 68 2.78 7.28 -13.50
C LEU A 68 3.71 6.40 -14.33
N LYS A 69 4.37 6.97 -15.36
CA LYS A 69 5.35 6.29 -16.20
C LYS A 69 6.56 5.83 -15.37
N ILE A 70 7.16 6.71 -14.58
CA ILE A 70 8.29 6.36 -13.71
C ILE A 70 7.89 5.23 -12.74
N LEU A 71 6.68 5.30 -12.19
CA LEU A 71 6.19 4.26 -11.28
C LEU A 71 5.96 2.94 -12.03
N SER A 72 5.40 2.96 -13.24
CA SER A 72 5.19 1.76 -14.06
C SER A 72 6.49 1.04 -14.39
N GLU A 73 7.55 1.80 -14.71
CA GLU A 73 8.89 1.27 -14.96
C GLU A 73 9.48 0.60 -13.70
N LYS A 74 9.32 1.24 -12.52
CA LYS A 74 9.79 0.69 -11.25
C LYS A 74 9.16 -0.68 -10.90
N ILE A 75 7.88 -0.84 -11.18
CA ILE A 75 7.14 -2.09 -10.90
C ILE A 75 7.12 -3.04 -12.11
N ASN A 76 7.71 -2.62 -13.22
CA ASN A 76 7.78 -3.37 -14.48
C ASN A 76 6.38 -3.83 -14.94
N VAL A 77 5.43 -2.89 -15.10
CA VAL A 77 4.10 -3.09 -15.68
C VAL A 77 3.94 -2.19 -16.90
N LEU A 78 2.96 -2.53 -17.75
CA LEU A 78 2.67 -1.77 -18.94
C LEU A 78 2.06 -0.41 -18.58
N ILE A 79 2.37 0.60 -19.39
CA ILE A 79 1.68 1.89 -19.37
C ILE A 79 1.18 2.21 -20.77
N LEU A 80 -0.06 2.70 -20.89
CA LEU A 80 -0.59 3.17 -22.16
C LEU A 80 0.17 4.46 -22.58
N PRO A 81 0.84 4.49 -23.75
CA PRO A 81 1.56 5.67 -24.18
C PRO A 81 0.65 6.89 -24.30
N LYS A 82 1.16 8.07 -23.93
CA LYS A 82 0.45 9.34 -24.11
C LYS A 82 0.34 9.67 -25.60
N VAL A 83 -0.83 10.14 -26.01
CA VAL A 83 -1.08 10.80 -27.30
C VAL A 83 -1.63 12.18 -26.97
N GLU A 84 -1.09 13.21 -27.59
CA GLU A 84 -1.52 14.58 -27.35
C GLU A 84 -2.93 14.84 -27.86
N ASP A 85 -3.60 15.82 -27.27
CA ASP A 85 -4.95 16.28 -27.65
C ASP A 85 -6.06 15.19 -27.61
N GLN A 86 -5.84 14.09 -26.90
CA GLN A 86 -6.90 13.11 -26.67
C GLN A 86 -7.79 13.46 -25.46
N LEU A 87 -9.08 13.27 -25.62
CA LEU A 87 -10.03 13.32 -24.51
C LEU A 87 -9.93 12.06 -23.64
N PRO A 88 -10.23 12.12 -22.34
CA PRO A 88 -10.19 10.95 -21.46
C PRO A 88 -10.99 9.74 -21.99
N ILE A 89 -12.14 9.96 -22.60
CA ILE A 89 -12.98 8.90 -23.21
C ILE A 89 -12.27 8.22 -24.37
N ASP A 90 -11.55 8.97 -25.21
CA ASP A 90 -10.80 8.38 -26.34
C ASP A 90 -9.60 7.57 -25.84
N ILE A 91 -8.96 8.01 -24.74
CA ILE A 91 -7.91 7.24 -24.06
C ILE A 91 -8.47 5.91 -23.54
N VAL A 92 -9.67 5.90 -22.96
CA VAL A 92 -10.35 4.67 -22.51
C VAL A 92 -10.55 3.71 -23.67
N LYS A 93 -11.13 4.15 -24.79
CA LYS A 93 -11.34 3.30 -25.98
C LYS A 93 -10.03 2.70 -26.50
N ARG A 94 -9.00 3.53 -26.64
CA ARG A 94 -7.67 3.08 -27.07
C ARG A 94 -7.02 2.10 -26.09
N SER A 95 -7.29 2.24 -24.79
CA SER A 95 -6.77 1.33 -23.77
C SER A 95 -7.32 -0.10 -23.92
N PHE A 96 -8.60 -0.25 -24.26
CA PHE A 96 -9.20 -1.55 -24.51
C PHE A 96 -8.61 -2.23 -25.77
N GLU A 97 -8.34 -1.44 -26.83
CA GLU A 97 -7.68 -1.97 -28.03
C GLU A 97 -6.25 -2.42 -27.73
N ALA A 98 -5.49 -1.58 -27.02
CA ALA A 98 -4.13 -1.91 -26.60
C ALA A 98 -4.09 -3.13 -25.67
N ALA A 99 -5.04 -3.25 -24.77
CA ALA A 99 -5.14 -4.37 -23.84
C ALA A 99 -5.36 -5.72 -24.56
N LYS A 100 -6.16 -5.73 -25.61
CA LYS A 100 -6.37 -6.93 -26.43
C LYS A 100 -5.09 -7.36 -27.17
N ILE A 101 -4.33 -6.38 -27.70
CA ILE A 101 -3.09 -6.66 -28.46
C ILE A 101 -1.98 -7.17 -27.51
N GLN A 102 -1.93 -6.66 -26.29
CA GLN A 102 -0.85 -6.94 -25.32
C GLN A 102 -1.24 -7.98 -24.28
N GLU A 103 -2.39 -8.65 -24.47
CA GLU A 103 -2.91 -9.70 -23.57
C GLU A 103 -2.97 -9.26 -22.10
N VAL A 104 -3.48 -8.04 -21.87
CA VAL A 104 -3.61 -7.43 -20.55
C VAL A 104 -4.78 -8.03 -19.79
N ASP A 105 -4.54 -8.45 -18.54
CA ASP A 105 -5.59 -8.98 -17.66
C ASP A 105 -6.35 -7.88 -16.93
N CYS A 106 -5.63 -6.81 -16.54
CA CYS A 106 -6.18 -5.75 -15.72
C CYS A 106 -5.76 -4.36 -16.23
N ILE A 107 -6.72 -3.44 -16.35
CA ILE A 107 -6.48 -2.03 -16.68
C ILE A 107 -6.79 -1.18 -15.45
N LEU A 108 -5.83 -0.37 -15.03
CA LEU A 108 -5.96 0.55 -13.89
C LEU A 108 -5.99 1.99 -14.41
N TYR A 109 -7.09 2.70 -14.17
CA TYR A 109 -7.28 4.08 -14.62
C TYR A 109 -7.03 5.08 -13.51
N ASP A 110 -5.98 5.91 -13.68
CA ASP A 110 -5.67 7.06 -12.82
C ASP A 110 -6.41 8.30 -13.33
N THR A 111 -7.45 8.75 -12.61
CA THR A 111 -8.25 9.91 -13.01
C THR A 111 -7.62 11.23 -12.58
N ALA A 112 -8.00 12.30 -13.25
CA ALA A 112 -7.68 13.65 -12.83
C ALA A 112 -8.17 13.91 -11.40
N GLY A 113 -7.35 14.59 -10.60
CA GLY A 113 -7.76 15.10 -9.29
C GLY A 113 -7.88 16.61 -9.34
N ARG A 114 -8.95 17.14 -8.78
CA ARG A 114 -9.12 18.59 -8.54
C ARG A 114 -8.95 18.90 -7.07
N THR A 115 -8.69 20.16 -6.78
CA THR A 115 -8.56 20.64 -5.38
C THR A 115 -9.87 20.61 -4.63
N ASN A 116 -10.98 20.81 -5.34
CA ASN A 116 -12.32 20.82 -4.78
C ASN A 116 -13.25 19.92 -5.62
N ILE A 117 -14.31 19.47 -5.00
CA ILE A 117 -15.40 18.77 -5.68
C ILE A 117 -16.27 19.81 -6.38
N ASP A 118 -16.34 19.73 -7.69
CA ASP A 118 -17.23 20.55 -8.51
C ASP A 118 -18.06 19.66 -9.45
N GLU A 119 -19.13 20.23 -10.00
CA GLU A 119 -20.00 19.50 -10.92
C GLU A 119 -19.27 18.98 -12.17
N GLN A 120 -18.26 19.69 -12.62
CA GLN A 120 -17.50 19.30 -13.81
C GLN A 120 -16.70 18.03 -13.53
N LEU A 121 -16.01 17.92 -12.37
CA LEU A 121 -15.30 16.72 -11.95
C LEU A 121 -16.26 15.53 -11.86
N MET A 122 -17.40 15.74 -11.21
CA MET A 122 -18.37 14.66 -10.99
C MET A 122 -19.01 14.18 -12.29
N ASN A 123 -19.32 15.09 -13.21
CA ASN A 123 -19.84 14.73 -14.53
C ASN A 123 -18.80 13.98 -15.39
N GLU A 124 -17.54 14.40 -15.35
CA GLU A 124 -16.43 13.72 -16.02
C GLU A 124 -16.27 12.29 -15.46
N LEU A 125 -16.19 12.12 -14.15
CA LEU A 125 -16.07 10.81 -13.51
C LEU A 125 -17.26 9.89 -13.81
N SER A 126 -18.49 10.43 -13.73
CA SER A 126 -19.69 9.66 -14.08
C SER A 126 -19.72 9.21 -15.54
N SER A 127 -19.20 10.04 -16.45
CA SER A 127 -19.09 9.69 -17.86
C SER A 127 -18.03 8.61 -18.08
N LEU A 128 -16.89 8.72 -17.41
CA LEU A 128 -15.83 7.71 -17.44
C LEU A 128 -16.29 6.37 -16.83
N GLU A 129 -16.99 6.41 -15.70
CA GLU A 129 -17.53 5.21 -15.05
C GLU A 129 -18.47 4.45 -16.00
N LYS A 130 -19.35 5.17 -16.71
CA LYS A 130 -20.27 4.56 -17.69
C LYS A 130 -19.54 3.96 -18.87
N GLU A 131 -18.51 4.63 -19.41
CA GLU A 131 -17.75 4.15 -20.58
C GLU A 131 -16.86 2.95 -20.23
N ILE A 132 -16.19 3.02 -19.07
CA ILE A 132 -15.28 1.97 -18.58
C ILE A 132 -16.06 0.76 -18.07
N ASN A 133 -17.22 0.99 -17.44
CA ASN A 133 -17.99 0.00 -16.67
C ASN A 133 -17.07 -0.82 -15.73
N PRO A 134 -16.38 -0.15 -14.78
CA PRO A 134 -15.32 -0.78 -14.02
C PRO A 134 -15.83 -1.89 -13.12
N LEU A 135 -15.02 -2.95 -12.96
CA LEU A 135 -15.27 -3.99 -11.97
C LEU A 135 -15.19 -3.42 -10.56
N GLU A 136 -14.27 -2.47 -10.35
CA GLU A 136 -14.09 -1.76 -9.08
C GLU A 136 -13.90 -0.26 -9.34
N THR A 137 -14.64 0.54 -8.60
CA THR A 137 -14.42 2.00 -8.46
C THR A 137 -13.92 2.28 -7.07
N LEU A 138 -12.65 2.67 -6.96
CA LEU A 138 -11.93 2.84 -5.70
C LEU A 138 -11.71 4.32 -5.41
N LEU A 139 -12.22 4.78 -4.26
CA LEU A 139 -11.99 6.15 -3.80
C LEU A 139 -10.71 6.22 -2.96
N VAL A 140 -9.75 7.04 -3.40
CA VAL A 140 -8.48 7.27 -2.71
C VAL A 140 -8.57 8.53 -1.86
N LEU A 141 -8.40 8.38 -0.57
CA LEU A 141 -8.56 9.44 0.44
C LEU A 141 -7.30 9.56 1.31
N ASP A 142 -6.97 10.80 1.64
CA ASP A 142 -5.89 11.11 2.58
C ASP A 142 -6.41 11.07 4.02
N SER A 143 -5.89 10.17 4.83
CA SER A 143 -6.31 10.02 6.23
C SER A 143 -5.97 11.23 7.09
N LEU A 144 -4.98 12.03 6.69
CA LEU A 144 -4.56 13.23 7.43
C LEU A 144 -5.55 14.39 7.34
N THR A 145 -6.43 14.38 6.33
CA THR A 145 -7.44 15.45 6.17
C THR A 145 -8.63 15.31 7.13
N GLY A 146 -8.67 14.20 7.89
CA GLY A 146 -9.64 14.02 8.97
C GLY A 146 -11.09 14.10 8.48
N GLN A 147 -11.87 15.04 9.04
CA GLN A 147 -13.28 15.20 8.70
C GLN A 147 -13.52 15.59 7.24
N GLU A 148 -12.58 16.26 6.60
CA GLU A 148 -12.71 16.62 5.18
C GLU A 148 -12.72 15.36 4.29
N ALA A 149 -11.91 14.34 4.61
CA ALA A 149 -11.96 13.07 3.90
C ALA A 149 -13.34 12.41 3.96
N VAL A 150 -14.05 12.57 5.07
CA VAL A 150 -15.40 12.03 5.26
C VAL A 150 -16.42 12.76 4.37
N ASN A 151 -16.35 14.09 4.31
CA ASN A 151 -17.22 14.89 3.46
C ASN A 151 -16.98 14.57 1.98
N VAL A 152 -15.72 14.51 1.57
CA VAL A 152 -15.31 14.10 0.21
C VAL A 152 -15.89 12.72 -0.13
N ALA A 153 -15.77 11.76 0.77
CA ALA A 153 -16.29 10.42 0.54
C ALA A 153 -17.81 10.39 0.40
N ALA A 154 -18.55 11.20 1.17
CA ALA A 154 -19.98 11.33 1.03
C ALA A 154 -20.37 11.89 -0.34
N ASP A 155 -19.75 13.00 -0.76
CA ASP A 155 -20.02 13.65 -2.05
C ASP A 155 -19.75 12.74 -3.25
N PHE A 156 -18.64 11.97 -3.20
CA PHE A 156 -18.34 10.99 -4.25
C PHE A 156 -19.35 9.86 -4.27
N SER A 157 -19.78 9.35 -3.10
CA SER A 157 -20.73 8.24 -3.00
C SER A 157 -22.12 8.56 -3.53
N GLU A 158 -22.50 9.86 -3.55
CA GLU A 158 -23.76 10.31 -4.15
C GLU A 158 -23.76 10.30 -5.68
N LYS A 159 -22.59 10.43 -6.31
CA LYS A 159 -22.47 10.68 -7.75
C LYS A 159 -21.96 9.48 -8.53
N ILE A 160 -21.10 8.64 -7.93
CA ILE A 160 -20.52 7.47 -8.55
C ILE A 160 -20.69 6.24 -7.65
N LYS A 161 -20.76 5.06 -8.27
CA LYS A 161 -20.94 3.80 -7.54
C LYS A 161 -19.61 3.30 -6.99
N LEU A 162 -19.26 3.74 -5.78
CA LEU A 162 -18.07 3.25 -5.11
C LEU A 162 -18.19 1.78 -4.71
N THR A 163 -17.18 0.98 -4.99
CA THR A 163 -17.08 -0.43 -4.56
C THR A 163 -16.12 -0.61 -3.40
N GLY A 164 -15.24 0.34 -3.17
CA GLY A 164 -14.27 0.33 -2.10
C GLY A 164 -13.54 1.66 -1.97
N SER A 165 -12.81 1.79 -0.89
CA SER A 165 -11.96 2.95 -0.63
C SER A 165 -10.56 2.52 -0.20
N ILE A 166 -9.61 3.42 -0.38
CA ILE A 166 -8.21 3.26 -0.01
C ILE A 166 -7.81 4.48 0.79
N LEU A 167 -7.30 4.26 1.99
CA LEU A 167 -6.76 5.31 2.84
C LEU A 167 -5.26 5.43 2.65
N THR A 168 -4.77 6.62 2.32
CA THR A 168 -3.35 6.91 2.22
C THR A 168 -2.84 7.62 3.47
N ARG A 169 -1.51 7.61 3.66
CA ARG A 169 -0.82 8.30 4.77
C ARG A 169 -1.30 7.89 6.16
N ILE A 170 -1.72 6.62 6.30
CA ILE A 170 -2.21 6.09 7.58
C ILE A 170 -1.11 6.03 8.66
N ASP A 171 0.15 6.08 8.25
CA ASP A 171 1.33 6.20 9.12
C ASP A 171 1.33 7.52 9.92
N GLY A 172 0.76 8.58 9.36
CA GLY A 172 0.55 9.86 10.06
C GLY A 172 -0.71 9.91 10.93
N ASP A 173 -1.70 9.04 10.70
CA ASP A 173 -2.90 8.91 11.54
C ASP A 173 -2.66 7.89 12.66
N SER A 174 -2.11 8.38 13.77
CA SER A 174 -1.72 7.55 14.92
C SER A 174 -2.88 6.75 15.53
N ARG A 175 -4.13 7.12 15.30
CA ARG A 175 -5.31 6.53 15.92
C ARG A 175 -6.28 5.84 14.95
N GLY A 176 -6.13 6.02 13.63
CA GLY A 176 -7.03 5.41 12.64
C GLY A 176 -8.48 5.95 12.67
N GLY A 177 -8.69 7.14 13.23
CA GLY A 177 -10.02 7.73 13.37
C GLY A 177 -10.72 8.05 12.05
N ALA A 178 -9.94 8.40 11.03
CA ALA A 178 -10.44 8.66 9.68
C ALA A 178 -11.14 7.43 9.09
N ALA A 179 -10.59 6.22 9.30
CA ALA A 179 -11.17 4.97 8.83
C ALA A 179 -12.57 4.72 9.39
N LEU A 180 -12.74 4.94 10.71
CA LEU A 180 -14.01 4.75 11.40
C LEU A 180 -15.09 5.70 10.86
N SER A 181 -14.77 6.99 10.81
CA SER A 181 -15.71 8.04 10.36
C SER A 181 -16.11 7.83 8.91
N MET A 182 -15.15 7.48 8.04
CA MET A 182 -15.40 7.26 6.63
C MET A 182 -16.30 6.05 6.38
N LYS A 183 -16.00 4.91 7.03
CA LYS A 183 -16.82 3.71 6.92
C LYS A 183 -18.24 3.93 7.40
N PHE A 184 -18.40 4.67 8.51
CA PHE A 184 -19.71 5.01 9.06
C PHE A 184 -20.53 5.88 8.11
N THR A 185 -19.90 6.87 7.47
CA THR A 185 -20.60 7.86 6.62
C THR A 185 -20.96 7.26 5.25
N THR A 186 -20.07 6.52 4.61
CA THR A 186 -20.27 6.04 3.22
C THR A 186 -20.83 4.63 3.14
N GLY A 187 -20.73 3.84 4.22
CA GLY A 187 -20.97 2.39 4.17
C GLY A 187 -20.02 1.60 3.27
N CYS A 188 -19.18 2.31 2.50
CA CYS A 188 -18.25 1.71 1.54
C CYS A 188 -17.11 0.95 2.26
N PRO A 189 -16.75 -0.26 1.85
CA PRO A 189 -15.65 -0.99 2.49
C PRO A 189 -14.31 -0.31 2.21
N ILE A 190 -13.47 -0.24 3.25
CA ILE A 190 -12.06 0.10 3.07
C ILE A 190 -11.34 -1.17 2.68
N LYS A 191 -10.61 -1.15 1.57
CA LYS A 191 -9.91 -2.33 1.05
C LYS A 191 -8.42 -2.32 1.38
N PHE A 192 -7.79 -1.16 1.25
CA PHE A 192 -6.35 -1.01 1.47
C PHE A 192 -6.01 0.24 2.27
N MET A 193 -4.81 0.20 2.82
CA MET A 193 -4.15 1.31 3.50
C MET A 193 -2.76 1.52 2.93
N GLY A 194 -2.43 2.78 2.59
CA GLY A 194 -1.06 3.19 2.28
C GLY A 194 -0.35 3.60 3.56
N THR A 195 0.68 2.86 3.93
CA THR A 195 1.41 3.00 5.19
C THR A 195 2.75 3.71 5.03
N GLY A 196 3.06 4.21 3.83
CA GLY A 196 4.29 4.93 3.51
C GLY A 196 4.39 5.26 2.02
N GLU A 197 5.57 5.72 1.59
CA GLU A 197 5.82 6.18 0.21
C GLU A 197 6.30 5.07 -0.74
N LEU A 198 6.86 3.98 -0.22
CA LEU A 198 7.37 2.90 -1.03
C LEU A 198 6.23 2.12 -1.70
N ILE A 199 6.54 1.44 -2.79
CA ILE A 199 5.55 0.63 -3.54
C ILE A 199 4.96 -0.48 -2.66
N ASP A 200 5.77 -1.08 -1.82
CA ASP A 200 5.37 -2.18 -0.94
C ASP A 200 4.65 -1.69 0.34
N ASP A 201 4.60 -0.36 0.58
CA ASP A 201 3.85 0.23 1.70
C ASP A 201 2.35 0.28 1.39
N LEU A 202 1.76 -0.87 1.10
CA LEU A 202 0.33 -1.09 0.87
C LEU A 202 -0.11 -2.31 1.69
N GLU A 203 -1.04 -2.10 2.59
CA GLU A 203 -1.58 -3.16 3.45
C GLU A 203 -3.08 -3.36 3.18
N ILE A 204 -3.54 -4.61 3.28
CA ILE A 204 -4.98 -4.90 3.26
C ILE A 204 -5.60 -4.34 4.55
N PHE A 205 -6.80 -3.79 4.43
CA PHE A 205 -7.51 -3.28 5.59
C PHE A 205 -8.12 -4.42 6.40
N TYR A 206 -7.62 -4.61 7.62
CA TYR A 206 -8.17 -5.55 8.59
C TYR A 206 -8.90 -4.79 9.70
N PRO A 207 -10.24 -4.85 9.78
CA PRO A 207 -11.03 -4.12 10.78
C PRO A 207 -10.58 -4.34 12.21
N GLU A 208 -10.20 -5.57 12.57
CA GLU A 208 -9.74 -5.93 13.90
C GLU A 208 -8.44 -5.23 14.28
N ARG A 209 -7.47 -5.16 13.34
CA ARG A 209 -6.19 -4.48 13.58
C ARG A 209 -6.38 -2.99 13.81
N ILE A 210 -7.26 -2.36 13.03
CA ILE A 210 -7.57 -0.93 13.19
C ILE A 210 -8.32 -0.68 14.48
N ALA A 211 -9.28 -1.52 14.85
CA ALA A 211 -9.96 -1.43 16.15
C ALA A 211 -8.96 -1.50 17.32
N ASN A 212 -8.01 -2.44 17.28
CA ASN A 212 -6.98 -2.58 18.29
C ASN A 212 -6.04 -1.35 18.33
N ARG A 213 -5.69 -0.79 17.16
CA ARG A 213 -4.91 0.46 17.06
C ARG A 213 -5.64 1.64 17.68
N ILE A 214 -6.96 1.81 17.41
CA ILE A 214 -7.81 2.85 18.01
C ILE A 214 -7.84 2.72 19.54
N LEU A 215 -7.93 1.50 20.06
CA LEU A 215 -7.97 1.21 21.49
C LEU A 215 -6.59 1.28 22.18
N GLY A 216 -5.52 1.53 21.41
CA GLY A 216 -4.15 1.60 21.94
C GLY A 216 -3.58 0.23 22.35
N MET A 217 -4.18 -0.86 21.88
CA MET A 217 -3.74 -2.23 22.22
C MET A 217 -2.51 -2.69 21.43
N GLY A 218 -2.04 -1.87 20.46
CA GLY A 218 -0.93 -2.23 19.56
C GLY A 218 -1.36 -3.21 18.47
N ASP A 219 -0.47 -3.47 17.54
CA ASP A 219 -0.68 -4.42 16.45
C ASP A 219 0.30 -5.60 16.57
N ILE A 220 0.06 -6.44 17.57
CA ILE A 220 0.89 -7.62 17.86
C ILE A 220 0.77 -8.65 16.72
N VAL A 221 -0.39 -8.73 16.04
CA VAL A 221 -0.64 -9.70 14.96
C VAL A 221 0.24 -9.37 13.76
N THR A 222 0.30 -8.11 13.32
CA THR A 222 1.20 -7.68 12.23
C THR A 222 2.67 -7.92 12.57
N LEU A 223 3.06 -7.75 13.85
CA LEU A 223 4.42 -8.06 14.27
C LEU A 223 4.75 -9.54 14.12
N VAL A 224 3.83 -10.40 14.57
CA VAL A 224 4.00 -11.86 14.48
C VAL A 224 3.98 -12.34 13.02
N GLU A 225 3.12 -11.78 12.16
CA GLU A 225 3.09 -12.12 10.73
C GLU A 225 4.38 -11.69 10.01
N LYS A 226 4.83 -10.45 10.20
CA LYS A 226 6.12 -9.98 9.64
C LYS A 226 7.31 -10.80 10.15
N ALA A 227 7.26 -11.24 11.41
CA ALA A 227 8.26 -12.15 11.95
C ALA A 227 8.19 -13.53 11.30
N SER A 228 7.00 -14.08 11.11
CA SER A 228 6.83 -15.41 10.48
C SER A 228 7.15 -15.41 8.98
N GLU A 229 6.87 -14.35 8.25
CA GLU A 229 7.26 -14.22 6.84
C GLU A 229 8.79 -14.13 6.64
N THR A 230 9.51 -13.65 7.65
CA THR A 230 10.96 -13.41 7.58
C THR A 230 11.77 -14.58 8.15
N ILE A 231 11.15 -15.38 9.01
CA ILE A 231 11.77 -16.53 9.66
C ILE A 231 11.25 -17.79 8.95
N GLU A 232 12.07 -18.38 8.07
CA GLU A 232 11.85 -19.76 7.65
C GLU A 232 11.89 -20.64 8.90
N GLU A 233 10.78 -21.32 9.25
CA GLU A 233 10.65 -22.15 10.46
C GLU A 233 11.80 -23.15 10.63
N GLU A 234 12.31 -23.69 9.53
CA GLU A 234 13.47 -24.57 9.52
C GLU A 234 14.76 -23.89 10.02
N ASN A 235 14.96 -22.60 9.70
CA ASN A 235 16.13 -21.87 10.13
C ASN A 235 16.07 -21.52 11.62
N ALA A 236 14.88 -21.20 12.14
CA ALA A 236 14.68 -20.91 13.56
C ALA A 236 14.91 -22.15 14.44
N THR A 237 14.46 -23.32 13.99
CA THR A 237 14.63 -24.58 14.72
C THR A 237 16.09 -25.02 14.74
N LYS A 238 16.77 -24.96 13.60
CA LYS A 238 18.22 -25.27 13.48
C LYS A 238 19.08 -24.34 14.34
N MET A 239 18.69 -23.06 14.42
CA MET A 239 19.41 -22.05 15.19
C MET A 239 19.23 -22.26 16.71
N ALA A 240 18.00 -22.61 17.14
CA ALA A 240 17.72 -22.96 18.52
C ALA A 240 18.49 -24.22 18.96
N GLU A 241 18.60 -25.24 18.09
CA GLU A 241 19.39 -26.43 18.34
C GLU A 241 20.90 -26.14 18.45
N LYS A 242 21.45 -25.27 17.56
CA LYS A 242 22.85 -24.85 17.62
C LYS A 242 23.15 -24.08 18.90
N MET A 243 22.24 -23.16 19.32
CA MET A 243 22.38 -22.45 20.59
C MET A 243 22.40 -23.38 21.80
N GLN A 244 21.52 -24.39 21.84
CA GLN A 244 21.50 -25.39 22.91
C GLN A 244 22.78 -26.26 22.94
N LYS A 245 23.38 -26.51 21.77
CA LYS A 245 24.61 -27.31 21.66
C LYS A 245 25.88 -26.48 21.88
N GLY A 246 25.77 -25.14 22.00
CA GLY A 246 26.93 -24.24 22.12
C GLY A 246 27.74 -24.11 20.84
N GLU A 247 27.13 -24.42 19.69
CA GLU A 247 27.74 -24.38 18.35
C GLU A 247 27.38 -23.09 17.58
N PHE A 248 27.01 -22.02 18.31
CA PHE A 248 26.64 -20.74 17.73
C PHE A 248 27.91 -19.96 17.33
N ASP A 249 28.05 -19.69 16.02
CA ASP A 249 29.20 -19.05 15.43
C ASP A 249 28.94 -17.61 14.93
N LEU A 250 29.98 -16.94 14.41
CA LEU A 250 29.86 -15.58 13.88
C LEU A 250 29.08 -15.52 12.56
N GLU A 251 28.97 -16.61 11.81
CA GLU A 251 28.16 -16.71 10.61
C GLU A 251 26.67 -16.77 10.97
N ASP A 252 26.32 -17.47 12.06
CA ASP A 252 24.97 -17.47 12.63
C ASP A 252 24.58 -16.08 13.15
N LEU A 253 25.50 -15.38 13.80
CA LEU A 253 25.30 -14.00 14.25
C LEU A 253 25.08 -13.04 13.06
N LEU A 254 25.86 -13.17 11.99
CA LEU A 254 25.71 -12.38 10.77
C LEU A 254 24.32 -12.61 10.14
N SER A 255 23.88 -13.87 10.09
CA SER A 255 22.56 -14.25 9.58
C SER A 255 21.44 -13.59 10.40
N GLN A 256 21.56 -13.58 11.73
CA GLN A 256 20.60 -12.88 12.61
C GLN A 256 20.56 -11.36 12.36
N ILE A 257 21.72 -10.73 12.22
CA ILE A 257 21.82 -9.29 11.92
C ILE A 257 21.14 -8.99 10.57
N GLN A 258 21.35 -9.81 9.56
CA GLN A 258 20.73 -9.64 8.24
C GLN A 258 19.22 -9.85 8.28
N GLN A 259 18.73 -10.84 9.00
CA GLN A 259 17.29 -11.06 9.21
C GLN A 259 16.65 -9.87 9.94
N MET A 260 17.29 -9.36 10.99
CA MET A 260 16.79 -8.19 11.72
C MET A 260 16.75 -6.94 10.84
N LYS A 261 17.69 -6.77 9.90
CA LYS A 261 17.66 -5.69 8.90
C LYS A 261 16.50 -5.86 7.91
N LYS A 262 16.25 -7.08 7.44
CA LYS A 262 15.11 -7.39 6.54
C LYS A 262 13.76 -7.11 7.20
N MET A 263 13.64 -7.29 8.51
CA MET A 263 12.44 -6.95 9.30
C MET A 263 12.27 -5.43 9.51
N GLY A 264 13.10 -4.58 8.89
CA GLY A 264 13.01 -3.13 8.99
C GLY A 264 13.79 -2.51 10.16
N GLY A 265 14.74 -3.26 10.75
CA GLY A 265 15.60 -2.80 11.84
C GLY A 265 14.90 -2.70 13.20
N LEU A 266 15.68 -2.32 14.21
CA LEU A 266 15.21 -2.20 15.59
C LEU A 266 14.10 -1.14 15.74
N SER A 267 14.16 -0.06 14.97
CA SER A 267 13.21 1.04 14.97
C SER A 267 11.82 0.62 14.48
N SER A 268 11.73 -0.31 13.53
CA SER A 268 10.45 -0.85 13.06
C SER A 268 9.77 -1.74 14.11
N ILE A 269 10.55 -2.58 14.78
CA ILE A 269 10.04 -3.48 15.82
C ILE A 269 9.49 -2.67 17.01
N MET A 270 10.16 -1.58 17.39
CA MET A 270 9.74 -0.72 18.51
C MET A 270 8.40 0.00 18.26
N LYS A 271 8.03 0.27 17.01
CA LYS A 271 6.74 0.90 16.67
C LYS A 271 5.53 0.01 16.99
N PHE A 272 5.73 -1.31 17.05
CA PHE A 272 4.66 -2.29 17.24
C PHE A 272 4.47 -2.74 18.70
N VAL A 273 5.44 -2.45 19.58
CA VAL A 273 5.37 -2.88 21.00
C VAL A 273 4.65 -1.83 21.84
N PRO A 274 3.49 -2.17 22.48
CA PRO A 274 2.77 -1.25 23.35
C PRO A 274 3.63 -0.82 24.55
N GLY A 275 3.63 0.46 24.87
CA GLY A 275 4.33 1.01 26.03
C GLY A 275 5.75 1.52 25.77
N LEU A 276 6.41 1.17 24.67
CA LEU A 276 7.75 1.68 24.35
C LEU A 276 7.74 3.04 23.63
N LYS A 277 6.59 3.51 23.12
CA LYS A 277 6.44 4.83 22.50
C LYS A 277 6.87 6.02 23.40
N ASN A 278 6.76 5.87 24.71
CA ASN A 278 7.17 6.90 25.66
C ASN A 278 8.70 6.97 25.89
N LEU A 279 9.46 6.03 25.31
CA LEU A 279 10.93 6.00 25.37
C LEU A 279 11.57 6.60 24.11
N GLU A 280 10.78 6.94 23.07
CA GLU A 280 11.30 7.62 21.86
C GLU A 280 12.07 8.91 22.16
N GLY A 281 11.70 9.64 23.21
CA GLY A 281 12.40 10.85 23.64
C GLY A 281 13.76 10.64 24.32
N LYS A 282 14.07 9.39 24.71
CA LYS A 282 15.36 9.03 25.35
C LYS A 282 16.29 8.24 24.43
N ILE A 283 15.80 7.77 23.28
CA ILE A 283 16.53 6.94 22.31
C ILE A 283 16.85 7.75 21.04
N SER A 284 17.23 9.01 21.18
CA SER A 284 18.06 9.71 20.18
C SER A 284 19.44 9.05 19.99
N GLU A 285 19.70 7.96 20.71
CA GLU A 285 20.83 7.04 20.56
C GLU A 285 20.57 5.94 19.50
N SER A 286 19.41 5.91 18.82
CA SER A 286 19.10 4.87 17.81
C SER A 286 20.02 4.94 16.59
N SER A 287 20.50 6.12 16.23
CA SER A 287 21.54 6.25 15.20
C SER A 287 22.87 5.59 15.60
N GLN A 288 23.20 5.60 16.90
CA GLN A 288 24.40 4.93 17.40
C GLN A 288 24.25 3.40 17.40
N SER A 289 23.06 2.88 17.66
CA SER A 289 22.81 1.43 17.63
C SER A 289 22.81 0.87 16.20
N GLU A 290 22.27 1.58 15.22
CA GLU A 290 22.35 1.19 13.81
C GLU A 290 23.79 1.26 13.27
N ASP A 291 24.56 2.24 13.68
CA ASP A 291 25.99 2.36 13.33
C ASP A 291 26.84 1.27 13.99
N LEU A 292 26.50 0.86 15.21
CA LEU A 292 27.14 -0.28 15.88
C LEU A 292 26.86 -1.59 15.14
N ILE A 293 25.62 -1.82 14.73
CA ILE A 293 25.23 -3.00 13.95
C ILE A 293 25.98 -3.03 12.60
N LYS A 294 26.05 -1.90 11.89
CA LYS A 294 26.82 -1.79 10.63
C LYS A 294 28.31 -2.08 10.84
N LYS A 295 28.90 -1.59 11.94
CA LYS A 295 30.30 -1.85 12.29
C LYS A 295 30.54 -3.33 12.59
N GLN A 296 29.65 -3.96 13.37
CA GLN A 296 29.74 -5.40 13.65
C GLN A 296 29.66 -6.22 12.38
N GLU A 297 28.71 -5.92 11.49
CA GLU A 297 28.58 -6.58 10.19
C GLU A 297 29.85 -6.40 9.34
N ALA A 298 30.41 -5.19 9.26
CA ALA A 298 31.64 -4.91 8.54
C ALA A 298 32.85 -5.69 9.10
N ILE A 299 32.94 -5.82 10.41
CA ILE A 299 33.98 -6.62 11.06
C ILE A 299 33.85 -8.10 10.67
N ILE A 300 32.64 -8.66 10.77
CA ILE A 300 32.41 -10.07 10.42
C ILE A 300 32.65 -10.32 8.92
N PHE A 301 32.28 -9.37 8.04
CA PHE A 301 32.59 -9.48 6.61
C PHE A 301 34.07 -9.42 6.29
N SER A 302 34.88 -8.75 7.11
CA SER A 302 36.33 -8.69 6.93
C SER A 302 37.05 -9.97 7.34
N MET A 303 36.39 -10.86 8.09
CA MET A 303 36.94 -12.15 8.53
C MET A 303 36.85 -13.20 7.43
N THR A 304 37.81 -14.11 7.39
CA THR A 304 37.76 -15.30 6.55
C THR A 304 36.69 -16.28 7.04
N LYS A 305 36.24 -17.21 6.19
CA LYS A 305 35.27 -18.23 6.61
C LYS A 305 35.72 -19.06 7.81
N TYR A 306 37.03 -19.27 7.95
CA TYR A 306 37.61 -20.01 9.07
C TYR A 306 37.61 -19.25 10.38
N GLU A 307 37.68 -17.94 10.34
CA GLU A 307 37.61 -17.07 11.52
C GLU A 307 36.19 -16.81 12.02
N ARG A 308 35.18 -17.12 11.20
CA ARG A 308 33.76 -16.96 11.54
C ARG A 308 33.16 -18.18 12.24
N GLN A 309 33.79 -19.33 12.08
CA GLN A 309 33.47 -20.59 12.74
C GLN A 309 34.18 -20.71 14.09
#